data_afe60749ece0f3ddb989143446f88abc
#
_entry.id   afe60749ece0f3ddb989143446f88abc
#
_cell.length_a   1.000
_cell.length_b   1.000
_cell.length_c   1.000
_cell.angle_alpha   90.00
_cell.angle_beta   90.00
_cell.angle_gamma   90.00
#
_symmetry.space_group_name_H-M   'P 1'
#
loop_
_entity.id
_entity.type
_entity.pdbx_description
1 polymer ?
#
loop_
_entity_poly.entity_id
_entity_poly.type
_entity_poly.pdbx_seq_one_letter_code
_entity_poly.pdbx_strand_id
1 'polypeptide(L)'
;MEIKRLIGQFLDANVYIVSKDGKCLIIDSGAFKYDVIKAVGGDEVIGVLLTHGHYDHSCHCLDYAKFFKCKIYASKDIKETLTNPDMVYSEHGETIDDFSNFEFIDEDKTIKIGNFEVECYHCPGHSRCCECYIIDGKLFSGDVLFEKGIGRTDLNGGDRKAMYDSICKLEKLSFDEEYSGHGEKSTHEEQLKN
;
A
#
# COMPACT_ATOMS: atom_id res chain seq x y z
N MET A 1 15.43 -8.65 -7.37
CA MET A 1 14.27 -7.70 -7.32
C MET A 1 14.81 -6.28 -7.27
N GLU A 2 14.22 -5.35 -8.05
CA GLU A 2 14.52 -3.91 -8.04
C GLU A 2 13.32 -3.16 -7.47
N ILE A 3 13.56 -2.13 -6.63
CA ILE A 3 12.49 -1.28 -6.08
C ILE A 3 12.82 0.16 -6.46
N LYS A 4 11.88 0.85 -7.11
CA LYS A 4 11.94 2.28 -7.39
C LYS A 4 10.87 2.99 -6.59
N ARG A 5 11.23 4.08 -5.90
CA ARG A 5 10.29 4.96 -5.20
C ARG A 5 9.96 6.18 -6.05
N LEU A 6 8.69 6.49 -6.14
CA LEU A 6 8.16 7.75 -6.66
C LEU A 6 7.47 8.50 -5.52
N ILE A 7 7.42 9.81 -5.63
CA ILE A 7 6.66 10.66 -4.71
C ILE A 7 5.33 11.02 -5.35
N GLY A 8 4.27 10.81 -4.61
CA GLY A 8 2.89 11.12 -5.02
C GLY A 8 2.60 12.61 -5.09
N GLN A 9 1.44 12.94 -5.63
CA GLN A 9 0.99 14.33 -5.81
C GLN A 9 0.49 14.96 -4.53
N PHE A 10 0.02 14.15 -3.59
CA PHE A 10 -0.61 14.57 -2.35
C PHE A 10 0.20 14.08 -1.17
N LEU A 11 0.44 14.97 -0.19
CA LEU A 11 1.11 14.69 1.07
C LEU A 11 2.47 13.98 0.95
N ASP A 12 3.10 14.02 -0.24
CA ASP A 12 4.36 13.33 -0.54
C ASP A 12 4.30 11.81 -0.28
N ALA A 13 3.13 11.18 -0.51
CA ALA A 13 2.94 9.75 -0.35
C ALA A 13 3.86 8.96 -1.28
N ASN A 14 4.45 7.90 -0.78
CA ASN A 14 5.32 7.03 -1.55
C ASN A 14 4.53 6.07 -2.46
N VAL A 15 4.99 5.92 -3.68
CA VAL A 15 4.54 4.87 -4.61
C VAL A 15 5.76 4.04 -5.00
N TYR A 16 5.66 2.72 -4.87
CA TYR A 16 6.78 1.83 -5.19
C TYR A 16 6.50 0.99 -6.43
N ILE A 17 7.50 0.90 -7.30
CA ILE A 17 7.53 -0.03 -8.44
C ILE A 17 8.46 -1.17 -8.04
N VAL A 18 7.93 -2.35 -7.88
CA VAL A 18 8.66 -3.56 -7.46
C VAL A 18 8.82 -4.47 -8.68
N SER A 19 10.01 -4.50 -9.26
CA SER A 19 10.32 -5.20 -10.50
C SER A 19 11.11 -6.49 -10.28
N LYS A 20 10.71 -7.56 -11.00
CA LYS A 20 11.36 -8.87 -10.98
C LYS A 20 11.10 -9.60 -12.30
N ASP A 21 12.16 -10.01 -12.99
CA ASP A 21 12.12 -10.84 -14.22
C ASP A 21 11.17 -10.31 -15.30
N GLY A 22 11.24 -9.01 -15.60
CA GLY A 22 10.45 -8.34 -16.64
C GLY A 22 8.98 -8.08 -16.29
N LYS A 23 8.61 -8.28 -15.02
CA LYS A 23 7.27 -7.96 -14.47
C LYS A 23 7.40 -7.05 -13.27
N CYS A 24 6.36 -6.25 -13.00
CA CYS A 24 6.34 -5.44 -11.80
C CYS A 24 4.96 -5.38 -11.14
N LEU A 25 5.00 -5.11 -9.83
CA LEU A 25 3.87 -4.69 -9.01
C LEU A 25 4.02 -3.21 -8.67
N ILE A 26 2.91 -2.52 -8.54
CA ILE A 26 2.86 -1.14 -8.05
C ILE A 26 2.25 -1.15 -6.66
N ILE A 27 2.93 -0.55 -5.69
CA ILE A 27 2.41 -0.39 -4.32
C ILE A 27 1.95 1.05 -4.18
N ASP A 28 0.66 1.22 -3.91
CA ASP A 28 -0.10 2.48 -3.89
C ASP A 28 -0.15 3.22 -5.25
N SER A 29 -0.92 4.28 -5.31
CA SER A 29 -1.25 4.92 -6.59
C SER A 29 -1.35 6.45 -6.53
N GLY A 30 -0.60 7.10 -5.63
CA GLY A 30 -0.61 8.55 -5.46
C GLY A 30 0.22 9.32 -6.49
N ALA A 31 1.05 8.67 -7.32
CA ALA A 31 1.92 9.33 -8.28
C ALA A 31 1.24 9.59 -9.63
N PHE A 32 1.74 10.58 -10.39
CA PHE A 32 1.27 10.80 -11.75
C PHE A 32 1.54 9.58 -12.63
N LYS A 33 0.55 9.15 -13.39
CA LYS A 33 0.66 8.01 -14.31
C LYS A 33 1.85 8.13 -15.26
N TYR A 34 2.19 9.32 -15.72
CA TYR A 34 3.34 9.53 -16.60
C TYR A 34 4.66 9.12 -15.92
N ASP A 35 4.85 9.48 -14.65
CA ASP A 35 6.05 9.13 -13.89
C ASP A 35 6.10 7.63 -13.61
N VAL A 36 4.95 7.02 -13.33
CA VAL A 36 4.83 5.57 -13.17
C VAL A 36 5.20 4.83 -14.45
N ILE A 37 4.68 5.24 -15.63
CA ILE A 37 5.02 4.63 -16.91
C ILE A 37 6.53 4.73 -17.17
N LYS A 38 7.14 5.86 -16.87
CA LYS A 38 8.59 6.07 -17.02
C LYS A 38 9.39 5.18 -16.07
N ALA A 39 8.94 5.03 -14.83
CA ALA A 39 9.62 4.21 -13.83
C ALA A 39 9.49 2.71 -14.11
N VAL A 40 8.32 2.26 -14.56
CA VAL A 40 8.06 0.88 -15.02
C VAL A 40 9.00 0.51 -16.19
N GLY A 41 9.24 1.43 -17.11
CA GLY A 41 10.12 1.19 -18.26
C GLY A 41 9.53 0.14 -19.20
N GLY A 42 10.21 -1.01 -19.33
CA GLY A 42 9.79 -2.10 -20.21
C GLY A 42 9.10 -3.27 -19.51
N ASP A 43 8.94 -3.22 -18.20
CA ASP A 43 8.32 -4.32 -17.43
C ASP A 43 6.80 -4.36 -17.62
N GLU A 44 6.23 -5.56 -17.55
CA GLU A 44 4.79 -5.79 -17.53
C GLU A 44 4.23 -5.48 -16.13
N VAL A 45 3.34 -4.51 -15.99
CA VAL A 45 2.61 -4.28 -14.72
C VAL A 45 1.53 -5.34 -14.58
N ILE A 46 1.64 -6.19 -13.58
CA ILE A 46 0.75 -7.34 -13.34
C ILE A 46 -0.21 -7.14 -12.18
N GLY A 47 -0.06 -6.08 -11.40
CA GLY A 47 -0.96 -5.74 -10.30
C GLY A 47 -0.63 -4.42 -9.64
N VAL A 48 -1.65 -3.82 -9.04
CA VAL A 48 -1.54 -2.69 -8.10
C VAL A 48 -1.96 -3.20 -6.73
N LEU A 49 -1.15 -2.98 -5.70
CA LEU A 49 -1.47 -3.31 -4.32
C LEU A 49 -1.71 -2.00 -3.57
N LEU A 50 -2.89 -1.84 -2.96
CA LEU A 50 -3.18 -0.68 -2.12
C LEU A 50 -2.95 -1.03 -0.65
N THR A 51 -2.12 -0.23 0.01
CA THR A 51 -1.90 -0.38 1.46
C THR A 51 -3.13 0.05 2.25
N HIS A 52 -3.82 1.10 1.81
CA HIS A 52 -5.08 1.56 2.38
C HIS A 52 -5.84 2.50 1.43
N GLY A 53 -6.99 3.03 1.88
CA GLY A 53 -7.90 3.77 1.02
C GLY A 53 -7.80 5.29 1.08
N HIS A 54 -6.86 5.90 1.80
CA HIS A 54 -6.71 7.36 1.78
C HIS A 54 -6.34 7.85 0.38
N TYR A 55 -6.79 9.07 0.05
CA TYR A 55 -6.73 9.60 -1.31
C TYR A 55 -5.33 9.68 -1.88
N ASP A 56 -4.37 10.12 -1.09
CA ASP A 56 -2.96 10.22 -1.47
C ASP A 56 -2.30 8.87 -1.83
N HIS A 57 -2.87 7.74 -1.37
CA HIS A 57 -2.44 6.38 -1.71
C HIS A 57 -3.29 5.73 -2.81
N SER A 58 -4.56 6.14 -2.98
CA SER A 58 -5.53 5.40 -3.81
C SER A 58 -6.02 6.14 -5.06
N CYS A 59 -5.75 7.46 -5.20
CA CYS A 59 -6.42 8.34 -6.16
C CYS A 59 -6.31 7.94 -7.63
N HIS A 60 -5.27 7.25 -8.05
CA HIS A 60 -5.08 6.83 -9.44
C HIS A 60 -5.21 5.32 -9.67
N CYS A 61 -5.65 4.53 -8.68
CA CYS A 61 -5.65 3.07 -8.77
C CYS A 61 -6.50 2.55 -9.95
N LEU A 62 -7.69 3.13 -10.19
CA LEU A 62 -8.54 2.75 -11.33
C LEU A 62 -7.91 3.13 -12.68
N ASP A 63 -7.26 4.30 -12.75
CA ASP A 63 -6.57 4.73 -13.97
C ASP A 63 -5.36 3.83 -14.28
N TYR A 64 -4.60 3.42 -13.25
CA TYR A 64 -3.52 2.45 -13.41
C TYR A 64 -4.05 1.09 -13.87
N ALA A 65 -5.06 0.55 -13.17
CA ALA A 65 -5.62 -0.76 -13.50
C ALA A 65 -6.16 -0.80 -14.95
N LYS A 66 -6.83 0.26 -15.38
CA LYS A 66 -7.34 0.41 -16.75
C LYS A 66 -6.20 0.51 -17.78
N PHE A 67 -5.19 1.34 -17.51
CA PHE A 67 -4.10 1.57 -18.45
C PHE A 67 -3.21 0.34 -18.61
N PHE A 68 -2.82 -0.28 -17.49
CA PHE A 68 -1.94 -1.46 -17.48
C PHE A 68 -2.69 -2.78 -17.66
N LYS A 69 -4.03 -2.76 -17.65
CA LYS A 69 -4.91 -3.93 -17.76
C LYS A 69 -4.63 -4.99 -16.69
N CYS A 70 -4.41 -4.54 -15.47
CA CYS A 70 -4.13 -5.37 -14.30
C CYS A 70 -5.21 -5.27 -13.23
N LYS A 71 -5.14 -6.12 -12.20
CA LYS A 71 -6.01 -6.09 -11.03
C LYS A 71 -5.46 -5.16 -9.95
N ILE A 72 -6.36 -4.70 -9.07
CA ILE A 72 -6.05 -3.98 -7.84
C ILE A 72 -6.29 -4.94 -6.69
N TYR A 73 -5.27 -5.16 -5.87
CA TYR A 73 -5.33 -6.00 -4.68
C TYR A 73 -5.40 -5.11 -3.44
N ALA A 74 -6.32 -5.37 -2.55
CA ALA A 74 -6.53 -4.56 -1.35
C ALA A 74 -7.32 -5.33 -0.29
N SER A 75 -7.25 -4.90 0.97
CA SER A 75 -8.14 -5.39 2.03
C SER A 75 -9.61 -5.29 1.60
N LYS A 76 -10.44 -6.26 1.97
CA LYS A 76 -11.90 -6.19 1.74
C LYS A 76 -12.54 -4.95 2.38
N ASP A 77 -11.97 -4.47 3.48
CA ASP A 77 -12.49 -3.34 4.25
C ASP A 77 -12.22 -1.98 3.58
N ILE A 78 -11.44 -1.96 2.49
CA ILE A 78 -11.13 -0.74 1.73
C ILE A 78 -12.38 -0.11 1.10
N LYS A 79 -13.42 -0.90 0.83
CA LYS A 79 -14.66 -0.39 0.24
C LYS A 79 -15.29 0.71 1.09
N GLU A 80 -15.37 0.51 2.40
CA GLU A 80 -15.94 1.51 3.31
C GLU A 80 -15.16 2.83 3.22
N THR A 81 -13.83 2.77 3.18
CA THR A 81 -12.99 3.96 3.07
C THR A 81 -13.16 4.65 1.72
N LEU A 82 -13.07 3.90 0.61
CA LEU A 82 -13.10 4.48 -0.74
C LEU A 82 -14.46 5.05 -1.15
N THR A 83 -15.56 4.56 -0.57
CA THR A 83 -16.91 5.08 -0.86
C THR A 83 -17.36 6.20 0.08
N ASN A 84 -16.62 6.47 1.14
CA ASN A 84 -16.97 7.48 2.14
C ASN A 84 -16.07 8.72 2.03
N PRO A 85 -16.60 9.89 1.60
CA PRO A 85 -15.80 11.09 1.44
C PRO A 85 -15.12 11.57 2.74
N ASP A 86 -15.72 11.27 3.91
CA ASP A 86 -15.15 11.61 5.22
C ASP A 86 -14.02 10.67 5.67
N MET A 87 -13.79 9.58 4.96
CA MET A 87 -12.76 8.57 5.26
C MET A 87 -11.66 8.52 4.20
N VAL A 88 -11.98 8.87 2.95
CA VAL A 88 -10.98 8.88 1.86
C VAL A 88 -10.05 10.08 1.94
N TYR A 89 -10.49 11.16 2.58
CA TYR A 89 -9.73 12.41 2.76
C TYR A 89 -9.29 13.09 1.46
N SER A 90 -10.12 13.06 0.42
CA SER A 90 -9.89 13.86 -0.77
C SER A 90 -10.29 15.32 -0.56
N GLU A 91 -9.58 16.26 -1.20
CA GLU A 91 -9.88 17.70 -1.09
C GLU A 91 -11.26 18.08 -1.64
N HIS A 92 -11.76 17.28 -2.60
CA HIS A 92 -13.02 17.58 -3.32
C HIS A 92 -14.09 16.50 -3.12
N GLY A 93 -13.90 15.58 -2.17
CA GLY A 93 -14.84 14.51 -1.87
C GLY A 93 -14.89 13.41 -2.94
N GLU A 94 -13.82 13.22 -3.72
CA GLU A 94 -13.73 12.14 -4.68
C GLU A 94 -13.79 10.79 -3.97
N THR A 95 -14.61 9.90 -4.48
CA THR A 95 -14.80 8.53 -4.00
C THR A 95 -14.64 7.54 -5.13
N ILE A 96 -14.45 6.26 -4.78
CA ILE A 96 -14.36 5.15 -5.73
C ILE A 96 -15.51 4.20 -5.46
N ASP A 97 -16.38 4.01 -6.46
CA ASP A 97 -17.55 3.11 -6.40
C ASP A 97 -17.44 1.92 -7.37
N ASP A 98 -16.49 1.95 -8.33
CA ASP A 98 -16.25 0.86 -9.26
C ASP A 98 -15.16 -0.08 -8.72
N PHE A 99 -15.56 -1.26 -8.28
CA PHE A 99 -14.70 -2.33 -7.77
C PHE A 99 -14.52 -3.49 -8.75
N SER A 100 -14.87 -3.35 -10.03
CA SER A 100 -14.81 -4.42 -11.03
C SER A 100 -13.38 -4.98 -11.27
N ASN A 101 -12.37 -4.16 -11.02
CA ASN A 101 -10.97 -4.53 -11.16
C ASN A 101 -10.32 -4.96 -9.83
N PHE A 102 -11.05 -4.96 -8.71
CA PHE A 102 -10.50 -5.32 -7.41
C PHE A 102 -10.53 -6.83 -7.15
N GLU A 103 -9.47 -7.31 -6.53
CA GLU A 103 -9.33 -8.61 -5.88
C GLU A 103 -9.14 -8.36 -4.38
N PHE A 104 -10.11 -8.80 -3.56
CA PHE A 104 -10.11 -8.49 -2.13
C PHE A 104 -9.37 -9.54 -1.31
N ILE A 105 -8.56 -9.05 -0.37
CA ILE A 105 -7.86 -9.82 0.64
C ILE A 105 -8.68 -9.74 1.92
N ASP A 106 -9.11 -10.89 2.45
CA ASP A 106 -10.05 -11.00 3.58
C ASP A 106 -9.42 -11.55 4.86
N GLU A 107 -8.18 -12.02 4.79
CA GLU A 107 -7.42 -12.58 5.92
C GLU A 107 -5.92 -12.53 5.64
N ASP A 108 -5.10 -12.67 6.69
CA ASP A 108 -3.65 -12.81 6.53
C ASP A 108 -3.34 -14.05 5.69
N LYS A 109 -2.65 -13.89 4.58
CA LYS A 109 -2.32 -14.99 3.65
C LYS A 109 -1.21 -14.64 2.67
N THR A 110 -0.61 -15.63 2.08
CA THR A 110 0.26 -15.46 0.92
C THR A 110 -0.54 -15.65 -0.36
N ILE A 111 -0.46 -14.68 -1.26
CA ILE A 111 -1.05 -14.74 -2.60
C ILE A 111 0.04 -14.77 -3.67
N LYS A 112 -0.27 -15.38 -4.82
CA LYS A 112 0.64 -15.42 -5.96
C LYS A 112 0.12 -14.51 -7.06
N ILE A 113 0.92 -13.49 -7.41
CA ILE A 113 0.64 -12.58 -8.52
C ILE A 113 1.77 -12.74 -9.55
N GLY A 114 1.50 -13.47 -10.62
CA GLY A 114 2.51 -13.83 -11.62
C GLY A 114 3.68 -14.58 -11.01
N ASN A 115 4.87 -13.98 -11.03
CA ASN A 115 6.13 -14.51 -10.45
C ASN A 115 6.45 -13.96 -9.05
N PHE A 116 5.52 -13.20 -8.44
CA PHE A 116 5.65 -12.72 -7.06
C PHE A 116 4.85 -13.60 -6.10
N GLU A 117 5.45 -13.90 -4.95
CA GLU A 117 4.77 -14.35 -3.75
C GLU A 117 4.63 -13.13 -2.82
N VAL A 118 3.40 -12.77 -2.48
CA VAL A 118 3.08 -11.59 -1.68
C VAL A 118 2.42 -12.08 -0.40
N GLU A 119 3.11 -11.90 0.72
CA GLU A 119 2.52 -12.13 2.04
C GLU A 119 1.70 -10.89 2.41
N CYS A 120 0.43 -11.08 2.70
CA CYS A 120 -0.54 -10.03 3.01
C CYS A 120 -0.92 -10.11 4.48
N TYR A 121 -0.84 -8.99 5.17
CA TYR A 121 -1.13 -8.87 6.59
C TYR A 121 -2.10 -7.72 6.85
N HIS A 122 -3.29 -8.04 7.32
CA HIS A 122 -4.26 -7.02 7.74
C HIS A 122 -3.78 -6.33 9.01
N CYS A 123 -3.49 -5.03 8.92
CA CYS A 123 -2.87 -4.22 9.98
C CYS A 123 -3.69 -2.94 10.25
N PRO A 124 -4.94 -3.06 10.75
CA PRO A 124 -5.78 -1.89 11.01
C PRO A 124 -5.20 -1.00 12.12
N GLY A 125 -5.58 0.27 12.08
CA GLY A 125 -5.17 1.24 13.11
C GLY A 125 -5.08 2.66 12.61
N HIS A 126 -4.31 2.94 11.56
CA HIS A 126 -4.35 4.20 10.84
C HIS A 126 -5.67 4.35 10.06
N SER A 127 -6.08 3.30 9.41
CA SER A 127 -7.39 3.09 8.83
C SER A 127 -7.80 1.63 9.05
N ARG A 128 -9.11 1.33 8.95
CA ARG A 128 -9.61 -0.05 9.10
C ARG A 128 -9.08 -0.99 8.04
N CYS A 129 -8.82 -0.47 6.85
CA CYS A 129 -8.42 -1.23 5.68
C CYS A 129 -6.92 -1.36 5.48
N CYS A 130 -6.09 -0.95 6.44
CA CYS A 130 -4.64 -1.04 6.29
C CYS A 130 -4.20 -2.48 6.07
N GLU A 131 -3.41 -2.66 5.02
CA GLU A 131 -2.78 -3.92 4.62
C GLU A 131 -1.28 -3.70 4.47
N CYS A 132 -0.48 -4.55 5.09
CA CYS A 132 0.96 -4.58 4.91
C CYS A 132 1.33 -5.74 4.01
N TYR A 133 2.32 -5.54 3.14
CA TYR A 133 2.76 -6.57 2.20
C TYR A 133 4.22 -6.90 2.43
N ILE A 134 4.59 -8.20 2.46
CA ILE A 134 5.98 -8.62 2.40
C ILE A 134 6.24 -9.30 1.05
N ILE A 135 7.26 -8.81 0.33
CA ILE A 135 7.68 -9.32 -0.99
C ILE A 135 9.19 -9.52 -0.96
N ASP A 136 9.66 -10.75 -1.11
CA ASP A 136 11.10 -11.10 -1.07
C ASP A 136 11.82 -10.47 0.16
N GLY A 137 11.21 -10.54 1.36
CA GLY A 137 11.76 -9.99 2.60
C GLY A 137 11.70 -8.47 2.75
N LYS A 138 10.96 -7.77 1.90
CA LYS A 138 10.75 -6.32 1.96
C LYS A 138 9.32 -6.03 2.41
N LEU A 139 9.16 -5.31 3.54
CA LEU A 139 7.88 -4.90 4.08
C LEU A 139 7.44 -3.58 3.45
N PHE A 140 6.25 -3.54 2.89
CA PHE A 140 5.54 -2.33 2.46
C PHE A 140 4.42 -2.08 3.46
N SER A 141 4.63 -1.14 4.36
CA SER A 141 3.79 -0.92 5.56
C SER A 141 2.67 0.10 5.34
N GLY A 142 2.70 0.85 4.23
CA GLY A 142 1.83 2.03 4.09
C GLY A 142 1.98 2.95 5.30
N ASP A 143 0.85 3.40 5.85
CA ASP A 143 0.82 4.32 6.99
C ASP A 143 0.67 3.61 8.34
N VAL A 144 1.13 2.37 8.44
CA VAL A 144 1.16 1.64 9.72
C VAL A 144 2.47 1.89 10.47
N LEU A 145 3.61 1.73 9.78
CA LEU A 145 4.95 1.83 10.36
C LEU A 145 5.79 2.81 9.53
N PHE A 146 6.61 3.62 10.18
CA PHE A 146 7.54 4.58 9.59
C PHE A 146 8.93 4.43 10.21
N GLU A 147 9.95 4.99 9.57
CA GLU A 147 11.33 5.00 10.10
C GLU A 147 11.38 5.41 11.59
N LYS A 148 10.58 6.38 12.02
CA LYS A 148 10.60 6.94 13.37
C LYS A 148 9.22 7.04 14.00
N GLY A 149 8.45 5.98 13.94
CA GLY A 149 7.14 5.96 14.58
C GLY A 149 6.08 5.16 13.84
N ILE A 150 4.84 5.42 14.18
CA ILE A 150 3.68 4.73 13.64
C ILE A 150 2.67 5.74 13.08
N GLY A 151 1.76 5.28 12.24
CA GLY A 151 0.69 6.09 11.69
C GLY A 151 -0.23 6.68 12.75
N ARG A 152 -0.78 7.85 12.47
CA ARG A 152 -1.80 8.48 13.32
C ARG A 152 -3.08 7.64 13.34
N THR A 153 -3.81 7.70 14.45
CA THR A 153 -5.01 6.88 14.69
C THR A 153 -6.24 7.70 15.04
N ASP A 154 -6.18 9.01 14.85
CA ASP A 154 -7.22 9.99 15.22
C ASP A 154 -8.11 10.42 14.04
N LEU A 155 -7.89 9.85 12.85
CA LEU A 155 -8.72 10.04 11.67
C LEU A 155 -9.96 9.13 11.70
N ASN A 156 -10.98 9.44 10.88
CA ASN A 156 -12.14 8.57 10.72
C ASN A 156 -11.72 7.18 10.21
N GLY A 157 -12.13 6.14 10.94
CA GLY A 157 -11.66 4.77 10.67
C GLY A 157 -10.38 4.38 11.39
N GLY A 158 -9.72 5.33 12.08
CA GLY A 158 -8.56 5.06 12.93
C GLY A 158 -8.93 4.44 14.27
N ASP A 159 -8.03 3.59 14.80
CA ASP A 159 -8.18 2.93 16.11
C ASP A 159 -6.81 2.67 16.75
N ARG A 160 -6.58 3.31 17.89
CA ARG A 160 -5.29 3.21 18.60
C ARG A 160 -4.99 1.80 19.11
N LYS A 161 -6.04 1.09 19.55
CA LYS A 161 -5.86 -0.28 20.05
C LYS A 161 -5.54 -1.23 18.91
N ALA A 162 -6.26 -1.11 17.79
CA ALA A 162 -5.98 -1.90 16.60
C ALA A 162 -4.56 -1.62 16.07
N MET A 163 -4.10 -0.36 16.08
CA MET A 163 -2.72 -0.01 15.71
C MET A 163 -1.70 -0.73 16.59
N TYR A 164 -1.90 -0.71 17.91
CA TYR A 164 -1.00 -1.42 18.82
C TYR A 164 -0.95 -2.92 18.51
N ASP A 165 -2.11 -3.55 18.30
CA ASP A 165 -2.21 -4.98 17.99
C ASP A 165 -1.52 -5.28 16.61
N SER A 166 -1.63 -4.36 15.64
CA SER A 166 -0.97 -4.45 14.33
C SER A 166 0.55 -4.34 14.45
N ILE A 167 1.08 -3.40 15.23
CA ILE A 167 2.53 -3.28 15.48
C ILE A 167 3.05 -4.54 16.15
N CYS A 168 2.38 -5.05 17.20
CA CYS A 168 2.76 -6.32 17.83
C CYS A 168 2.71 -7.52 16.89
N LYS A 169 1.89 -7.48 15.82
CA LYS A 169 1.89 -8.48 14.76
C LYS A 169 3.15 -8.32 13.90
N LEU A 170 3.43 -7.12 13.40
CA LEU A 170 4.59 -6.84 12.54
C LEU A 170 5.93 -7.14 13.21
N GLU A 171 6.08 -6.90 14.51
CA GLU A 171 7.28 -7.22 15.29
C GLU A 171 7.65 -8.72 15.26
N LYS A 172 6.68 -9.60 14.99
CA LYS A 172 6.88 -11.06 14.94
C LYS A 172 7.23 -11.56 13.54
N LEU A 173 7.13 -10.70 12.54
CA LEU A 173 7.41 -11.04 11.16
C LEU A 173 8.90 -10.85 10.85
N SER A 174 9.38 -11.57 9.85
CA SER A 174 10.76 -11.45 9.39
C SER A 174 10.80 -10.65 8.09
N PHE A 175 11.46 -9.51 8.11
CA PHE A 175 11.76 -8.70 6.94
C PHE A 175 13.10 -7.99 7.12
N ASP A 176 13.74 -7.58 6.03
CA ASP A 176 15.06 -6.94 6.04
C ASP A 176 14.94 -5.41 6.08
N GLU A 177 14.07 -4.88 5.21
CA GLU A 177 13.85 -3.44 5.02
C GLU A 177 12.35 -3.16 5.03
N GLU A 178 12.01 -1.97 5.51
CA GLU A 178 10.65 -1.43 5.55
C GLU A 178 10.56 -0.23 4.59
N TYR A 179 9.48 -0.20 3.83
CA TYR A 179 9.10 0.81 2.83
C TYR A 179 7.75 1.40 3.22
N SER A 180 7.79 2.54 3.91
CA SER A 180 6.61 3.22 4.45
C SER A 180 5.81 3.99 3.41
N GLY A 181 4.59 4.37 3.76
CA GLY A 181 3.73 5.23 2.94
C GLY A 181 4.25 6.65 2.78
N HIS A 182 5.03 7.16 3.72
CA HIS A 182 5.67 8.48 3.68
C HIS A 182 7.11 8.41 4.20
N GLY A 183 7.96 9.35 3.73
CA GLY A 183 9.33 9.49 4.21
C GLY A 183 10.29 8.45 3.65
N GLU A 184 11.35 8.15 4.40
CA GLU A 184 12.41 7.27 3.96
C GLU A 184 12.17 5.82 4.42
N LYS A 185 12.83 4.87 3.73
CA LYS A 185 12.85 3.46 4.14
C LYS A 185 13.70 3.28 5.40
N SER A 186 13.43 2.21 6.14
CA SER A 186 14.21 1.80 7.31
C SER A 186 14.57 0.32 7.26
N THR A 187 15.42 -0.12 8.17
CA THR A 187 15.73 -1.54 8.37
C THR A 187 14.94 -2.09 9.56
N HIS A 188 14.71 -3.41 9.59
CA HIS A 188 14.08 -4.04 10.74
C HIS A 188 14.86 -3.79 12.04
N GLU A 189 16.21 -3.76 11.97
CA GLU A 189 17.05 -3.46 13.12
C GLU A 189 16.87 -2.03 13.65
N GLU A 190 16.63 -1.06 12.77
CA GLU A 190 16.33 0.32 13.16
C GLU A 190 14.95 0.42 13.82
N GLN A 191 13.96 -0.31 13.31
CA GLN A 191 12.62 -0.36 13.91
C GLN A 191 12.61 -0.93 15.34
N LEU A 192 13.41 -1.94 15.62
CA LEU A 192 13.53 -2.53 16.96
C LEU A 192 14.17 -1.60 18.00
N LYS A 193 14.76 -0.47 17.60
CA LYS A 193 15.40 0.51 18.47
C LYS A 193 14.48 1.70 18.81
N ASN A 194 13.35 1.83 18.14
CA ASN A 194 12.36 2.89 18.32
C ASN A 194 11.18 2.45 19.19
#